data_047f9c7ca3f25bca956c70d2279e18ee
#
_entry.id   047f9c7ca3f25bca956c70d2279e18ee
#
_cell.length_a   1.000
_cell.length_b   1.000
_cell.length_c   1.000
_cell.angle_alpha   90.00
_cell.angle_beta   90.00
_cell.angle_gamma   90.00
#
_symmetry.space_group_name_H-M   'P 1'
#
loop_
_entity.id
_entity.type
_entity.pdbx_description
1 polymer ?
#
loop_
_entity_poly.entity_id
_entity_poly.type
_entity_poly.pdbx_seq_one_letter_code
_entity_poly.pdbx_strand_id
1 'polypeptide(L)'
;MPIVKVFIGPGSMPRDPAAIDALVARVAGHCAATLKARPELVQVMAVPLLAEPYGAGVHVEANFREGPSRPAEVVQHFMDAIDGDVRALLRVQPRIRCFAEAPCRLFARN
;
A
#
# COMPACT_ATOMS: atom_id res chain seq x y z
N MET A 1 8.50 3.13 9.86
CA MET A 1 7.98 4.11 8.90
C MET A 1 7.51 3.40 7.64
N PRO A 2 6.20 3.16 7.50
CA PRO A 2 5.68 2.51 6.31
C PRO A 2 5.70 3.42 5.09
N ILE A 3 6.14 2.86 3.97
CA ILE A 3 6.03 3.50 2.67
C ILE A 3 5.23 2.53 1.79
N VAL A 4 4.10 2.99 1.28
CA VAL A 4 3.25 2.19 0.41
C VAL A 4 3.17 2.86 -0.96
N LYS A 5 3.47 2.08 -2.00
CA LYS A 5 3.38 2.52 -3.39
C LYS A 5 2.29 1.72 -4.07
N VAL A 6 1.35 2.41 -4.66
CA VAL A 6 0.28 1.79 -5.45
C VAL A 6 0.51 2.14 -6.91
N PHE A 7 1.00 1.17 -7.67
CA PHE A 7 1.26 1.34 -9.10
C PHE A 7 0.00 0.97 -9.88
N ILE A 8 -0.48 1.86 -10.73
CA ILE A 8 -1.75 1.69 -11.43
C ILE A 8 -1.52 1.79 -12.94
N GLY A 9 -1.83 0.72 -13.65
CA GLY A 9 -1.78 0.70 -15.11
C GLY A 9 -2.89 1.54 -15.72
N PRO A 10 -2.70 2.03 -16.97
CA PRO A 10 -3.70 2.87 -17.62
C PRO A 10 -5.09 2.24 -17.68
N GLY A 11 -5.18 0.94 -17.93
CA GLY A 11 -6.46 0.24 -18.01
C GLY A 11 -7.15 0.03 -16.66
N SER A 12 -6.45 0.27 -15.55
CA SER A 12 -6.99 0.13 -14.19
C SER A 12 -7.29 1.47 -13.54
N MET A 13 -7.02 2.58 -14.24
CA MET A 13 -7.32 3.91 -13.70
C MET A 13 -8.82 4.12 -13.59
N PRO A 14 -9.31 4.60 -12.42
CA PRO A 14 -10.73 4.90 -12.26
C PRO A 14 -11.10 6.14 -13.08
N ARG A 15 -12.39 6.23 -13.45
CA ARG A 15 -12.90 7.42 -14.14
C ARG A 15 -12.91 8.64 -13.23
N ASP A 16 -13.22 8.42 -11.94
CA ASP A 16 -13.27 9.48 -10.95
C ASP A 16 -11.95 9.53 -10.19
N PRO A 17 -11.16 10.61 -10.33
CA PRO A 17 -9.91 10.74 -9.60
C PRO A 17 -10.08 10.76 -8.08
N ALA A 18 -11.29 11.06 -7.57
CA ALA A 18 -11.56 10.98 -6.14
C ALA A 18 -11.37 9.56 -5.58
N ALA A 19 -11.52 8.52 -6.42
CA ALA A 19 -11.27 7.14 -6.00
C ALA A 19 -9.79 6.91 -5.62
N ILE A 20 -8.87 7.58 -6.32
CA ILE A 20 -7.44 7.49 -6.00
C ILE A 20 -7.17 8.16 -4.65
N ASP A 21 -7.70 9.36 -4.43
CA ASP A 21 -7.53 10.07 -3.16
C ASP A 21 -8.11 9.25 -2.00
N ALA A 22 -9.28 8.66 -2.21
CA ALA A 22 -9.91 7.79 -1.21
C ALA A 22 -9.04 6.57 -0.89
N LEU A 23 -8.46 5.94 -1.92
CA LEU A 23 -7.58 4.78 -1.73
C LEU A 23 -6.35 5.16 -0.92
N VAL A 24 -5.70 6.26 -1.26
CA VAL A 24 -4.51 6.74 -0.55
C VAL A 24 -4.85 6.99 0.93
N ALA A 25 -5.97 7.66 1.20
CA ALA A 25 -6.39 7.96 2.57
C ALA A 25 -6.69 6.68 3.36
N ARG A 26 -7.36 5.69 2.75
CA ARG A 26 -7.68 4.43 3.42
C ARG A 26 -6.43 3.62 3.72
N VAL A 27 -5.51 3.54 2.77
CA VAL A 27 -4.25 2.81 2.99
C VAL A 27 -3.43 3.47 4.10
N ALA A 28 -3.35 4.79 4.13
CA ALA A 28 -2.70 5.50 5.22
C ALA A 28 -3.36 5.18 6.58
N GLY A 29 -4.69 5.12 6.61
CA GLY A 29 -5.44 4.72 7.80
C GLY A 29 -5.09 3.30 8.26
N HIS A 30 -4.93 2.35 7.34
CA HIS A 30 -4.53 0.98 7.67
C HIS A 30 -3.11 0.93 8.23
N CYS A 31 -2.19 1.75 7.72
CA CYS A 31 -0.85 1.83 8.29
C CYS A 31 -0.89 2.25 9.75
N ALA A 32 -1.70 3.25 10.08
CA ALA A 32 -1.84 3.72 11.45
C ALA A 32 -2.57 2.70 12.35
N ALA A 33 -3.70 2.20 11.87
CA ALA A 33 -4.56 1.32 12.69
C ALA A 33 -4.00 -0.09 12.84
N THR A 34 -3.52 -0.69 11.76
CA THR A 34 -3.10 -2.10 11.72
C THR A 34 -1.62 -2.27 11.99
N LEU A 35 -0.77 -1.49 11.35
CA LEU A 35 0.68 -1.56 11.56
C LEU A 35 1.15 -0.74 12.75
N LYS A 36 0.24 -0.02 13.41
CA LYS A 36 0.54 0.84 14.57
C LYS A 36 1.58 1.89 14.25
N ALA A 37 1.58 2.38 13.02
CA ALA A 37 2.50 3.42 12.60
C ALA A 37 2.02 4.79 13.09
N ARG A 38 2.98 5.67 13.37
CA ARG A 38 2.67 7.07 13.68
C ARG A 38 2.26 7.75 12.38
N PRO A 39 1.08 8.41 12.33
CA PRO A 39 0.57 8.98 11.08
C PRO A 39 1.55 9.90 10.36
N GLU A 40 2.32 10.69 11.10
CA GLU A 40 3.28 11.63 10.52
C GLU A 40 4.48 10.95 9.85
N LEU A 41 4.66 9.64 10.07
CA LEU A 41 5.73 8.86 9.46
C LEU A 41 5.26 7.96 8.32
N VAL A 42 3.96 7.98 8.02
CA VAL A 42 3.39 7.17 6.95
C VAL A 42 3.50 7.92 5.63
N GLN A 43 3.92 7.21 4.58
CA GLN A 43 3.89 7.75 3.22
C GLN A 43 3.15 6.77 2.32
N VAL A 44 2.14 7.25 1.61
CA VAL A 44 1.38 6.46 0.64
C VAL A 44 1.35 7.23 -0.68
N MET A 45 1.72 6.57 -1.76
CA MET A 45 1.77 7.19 -3.08
C MET A 45 1.01 6.37 -4.09
N ALA A 46 0.23 7.03 -4.93
CA ALA A 46 -0.34 6.42 -6.13
C ALA A 46 0.54 6.82 -7.32
N VAL A 47 1.01 5.81 -8.05
CA VAL A 47 1.95 6.00 -9.15
C VAL A 47 1.31 5.51 -10.45
N PRO A 48 1.00 6.39 -11.39
CA PRO A 48 0.48 5.96 -12.68
C PRO A 48 1.61 5.38 -13.51
N LEU A 49 1.36 4.23 -14.13
CA LEU A 49 2.31 3.63 -15.06
C LEU A 49 2.14 4.24 -16.45
N LEU A 50 3.25 4.42 -17.18
CA LEU A 50 3.22 4.99 -18.52
C LEU A 50 2.57 4.06 -19.54
N ALA A 51 2.66 2.76 -19.31
CA ALA A 51 2.12 1.75 -20.20
C ALA A 51 1.46 0.65 -19.39
N GLU A 52 0.58 -0.13 -20.03
CA GLU A 52 -0.06 -1.26 -19.38
C GLU A 52 0.99 -2.27 -18.97
N PRO A 53 1.00 -2.71 -17.68
CA PRO A 53 2.00 -3.66 -17.22
C PRO A 53 1.70 -5.07 -17.74
N TYR A 54 2.73 -5.87 -17.86
CA TYR A 54 2.56 -7.31 -18.00
C TYR A 54 2.18 -7.87 -16.62
N GLY A 55 1.06 -8.57 -16.52
CA GLY A 55 0.55 -9.10 -15.26
C GLY A 55 -0.56 -8.25 -14.67
N ALA A 56 -0.58 -8.13 -13.34
CA ALA A 56 -1.66 -7.41 -12.67
C ALA A 56 -1.66 -5.91 -13.00
N GLY A 57 -2.85 -5.36 -13.24
CA GLY A 57 -3.00 -3.94 -13.56
C GLY A 57 -2.72 -3.01 -12.40
N VAL A 58 -2.81 -3.49 -11.16
CA VAL A 58 -2.47 -2.73 -9.95
C VAL A 58 -1.50 -3.56 -9.12
N HIS A 59 -0.38 -2.93 -8.76
CA HIS A 59 0.65 -3.55 -7.93
C HIS A 59 0.90 -2.67 -6.72
N VAL A 60 0.81 -3.25 -5.53
CA VAL A 60 1.03 -2.54 -4.27
C VAL A 60 2.28 -3.08 -3.61
N GLU A 61 3.19 -2.19 -3.28
CA GLU A 61 4.37 -2.50 -2.48
C GLU A 61 4.33 -1.72 -1.18
N ALA A 62 4.53 -2.42 -0.07
CA ALA A 62 4.64 -1.81 1.24
C ALA A 62 5.98 -2.21 1.86
N ASN A 63 6.74 -1.22 2.27
CA ASN A 63 7.99 -1.42 2.99
C ASN A 63 7.86 -0.82 4.38
N PHE A 64 8.21 -1.57 5.40
CA PHE A 64 8.15 -1.12 6.78
C PHE A 64 9.16 -1.89 7.64
N ARG A 65 9.41 -1.37 8.83
CA ARG A 65 10.28 -2.07 9.79
C ARG A 65 9.52 -3.22 10.44
N GLU A 66 10.16 -4.36 10.55
CA GLU A 66 9.63 -5.45 11.36
C GLU A 66 9.65 -5.07 12.84
N GLY A 67 8.83 -5.72 13.64
CA GLY A 67 8.76 -5.49 15.07
C GLY A 67 7.73 -6.38 15.74
N PRO A 68 7.72 -6.41 17.10
CA PRO A 68 6.79 -7.29 17.83
C PRO A 68 5.32 -7.03 17.58
N SER A 69 4.97 -5.79 17.21
CA SER A 69 3.59 -5.40 16.91
C SER A 69 3.17 -5.75 15.47
N ARG A 70 4.05 -6.34 14.68
CA ARG A 70 3.82 -6.65 13.27
C ARG A 70 4.12 -8.12 12.96
N PRO A 71 3.48 -9.08 13.66
CA PRO A 71 3.62 -10.48 13.31
C PRO A 71 2.93 -10.78 11.99
N ALA A 72 3.14 -11.99 11.46
CA ALA A 72 2.62 -12.37 10.14
C ALA A 72 1.11 -12.17 10.01
N GLU A 73 0.33 -12.49 11.04
CA GLU A 73 -1.13 -12.34 11.00
C GLU A 73 -1.57 -10.87 10.92
N VAL A 74 -0.82 -9.96 11.51
CA VAL A 74 -1.08 -8.52 11.41
C VAL A 74 -0.79 -8.05 9.99
N VAL A 75 0.31 -8.50 9.40
CA VAL A 75 0.66 -8.16 8.02
C VAL A 75 -0.36 -8.72 7.04
N GLN A 76 -0.85 -9.95 7.27
CA GLN A 76 -1.91 -10.52 6.44
C GLN A 76 -3.20 -9.69 6.54
N HIS A 77 -3.58 -9.28 7.74
CA HIS A 77 -4.74 -8.42 7.92
C HIS A 77 -4.59 -7.08 7.19
N PHE A 78 -3.40 -6.51 7.24
CA PHE A 78 -3.08 -5.28 6.52
C PHE A 78 -3.23 -5.46 5.00
N MET A 79 -2.72 -6.57 4.46
CA MET A 79 -2.86 -6.88 3.03
C MET A 79 -4.32 -7.12 2.63
N ASP A 80 -5.09 -7.81 3.47
CA ASP A 80 -6.51 -8.06 3.21
C ASP A 80 -7.29 -6.74 3.14
N ALA A 81 -6.98 -5.80 4.03
CA ALA A 81 -7.63 -4.49 4.03
C ALA A 81 -7.34 -3.71 2.74
N ILE A 82 -6.07 -3.71 2.31
CA ILE A 82 -5.67 -3.04 1.06
C ILE A 82 -6.34 -3.72 -0.14
N ASP A 83 -6.34 -5.05 -0.17
CA ASP A 83 -6.99 -5.80 -1.25
C ASP A 83 -8.46 -5.43 -1.38
N GLY A 84 -9.17 -5.38 -0.26
CA GLY A 84 -10.58 -4.98 -0.24
C GLY A 84 -10.80 -3.58 -0.77
N ASP A 85 -9.95 -2.63 -0.40
CA ASP A 85 -10.09 -1.25 -0.85
C ASP A 85 -9.79 -1.08 -2.34
N VAL A 86 -8.76 -1.76 -2.85
CA VAL A 86 -8.44 -1.72 -4.28
C VAL A 86 -9.59 -2.30 -5.10
N ARG A 87 -10.14 -3.44 -4.68
CA ARG A 87 -11.29 -4.05 -5.36
C ARG A 87 -12.51 -3.13 -5.33
N ALA A 88 -12.77 -2.50 -4.19
CA ALA A 88 -13.94 -1.63 -4.05
C ALA A 88 -13.81 -0.34 -4.86
N LEU A 89 -12.62 0.28 -4.86
CA LEU A 89 -12.42 1.59 -5.45
C LEU A 89 -11.94 1.55 -6.90
N LEU A 90 -11.10 0.58 -7.27
CA LEU A 90 -10.54 0.46 -8.60
C LEU A 90 -11.14 -0.69 -9.42
N ARG A 91 -11.93 -1.58 -8.79
CA ARG A 91 -12.62 -2.69 -9.45
C ARG A 91 -11.66 -3.69 -10.09
N VAL A 92 -10.46 -3.85 -9.54
CA VAL A 92 -9.46 -4.82 -10.01
C VAL A 92 -8.87 -5.57 -8.84
N GLN A 93 -8.35 -6.75 -9.12
CA GLN A 93 -7.61 -7.53 -8.15
C GLN A 93 -6.16 -7.05 -8.12
N PRO A 94 -5.66 -6.54 -7.00
CA PRO A 94 -4.28 -6.09 -6.92
C PRO A 94 -3.32 -7.25 -6.70
N ARG A 95 -2.08 -7.02 -7.05
CA ARG A 95 -0.96 -7.82 -6.59
C ARG A 95 -0.29 -7.06 -5.44
N ILE A 96 -0.20 -7.67 -4.26
CA ILE A 96 0.33 -7.00 -3.06
C ILE A 96 1.57 -7.71 -2.56
N ARG A 97 2.60 -6.95 -2.27
CA ARG A 97 3.85 -7.44 -1.67
C ARG A 97 4.24 -6.55 -0.50
N CYS A 98 4.47 -7.16 0.65
CA CYS A 98 4.94 -6.46 1.84
C CYS A 98 6.35 -6.94 2.18
N PHE A 99 7.22 -5.98 2.43
CA PHE A 99 8.61 -6.23 2.80
C PHE A 99 8.85 -5.67 4.19
N ALA A 100 8.98 -6.57 5.17
CA ALA A 100 9.29 -6.20 6.54
C ALA A 100 10.81 -6.20 6.69
N GLU A 101 11.38 -5.02 6.92
CA GLU A 101 12.82 -4.86 6.98
C GLU A 101 13.32 -4.89 8.42
N ALA A 102 14.41 -5.63 8.65
CA ALA A 102 15.07 -5.58 9.94
C ALA A 102 15.49 -4.14 10.24
N PRO A 103 15.26 -3.62 11.47
CA PRO A 103 15.57 -2.22 11.78
C PRO A 103 17.03 -1.85 11.53
N CYS A 104 17.97 -2.79 11.72
CA CYS A 104 19.38 -2.56 11.46
C CYS A 104 19.74 -2.45 9.98
N ARG A 105 18.81 -2.77 9.08
CA ARG A 105 19.02 -2.75 7.64
C ARG A 105 18.26 -1.62 6.94
N LEU A 106 17.53 -0.82 7.69
CA LEU A 106 16.80 0.31 7.15
C LEU A 106 17.51 1.59 7.56
N PHE A 107 17.96 2.32 6.56
CA PHE A 107 18.62 3.62 6.72
C PHE A 107 17.65 4.68 6.23
N ALA A 108 17.40 5.69 7.05
CA ALA A 108 16.40 6.71 6.75
C ALA A 108 16.92 8.10 7.13
N ARG A 109 16.46 9.10 6.37
CA ARG A 109 16.72 10.50 6.65
C ARG A 109 15.44 11.30 6.33
N ASN A 110 15.04 12.13 7.28
CA ASN A 110 13.83 12.94 7.24
C ASN A 110 12.55 12.11 7.26
#